data_5d6f4fc5231a3088fadbea703188a76e
#
_entry.id   5d6f4fc5231a3088fadbea703188a76e
#
_cell.length_a   1.000
_cell.length_b   1.000
_cell.length_c   1.000
_cell.angle_alpha   90.00
_cell.angle_beta   90.00
_cell.angle_gamma   90.00
#
_symmetry.space_group_name_H-M   'P 1'
#
loop_
_entity.id
_entity.type
_entity.pdbx_description
1 polymer ?
#
loop_
_entity_poly.entity_id
_entity_poly.type
_entity_poly.pdbx_seq_one_letter_code
_entity_poly.pdbx_strand_id
1 'polypeptide(L)'
;ITVGATLVLLLGSGPASAANQPGDACPTNGAVEPLGSGFITCTNGTWQPSGGPQPSTPGGTTPATTPTSSGSTISALKAFTPVGTVLSGETFGSSKGQVADPSAIRLPDGRVRVFVFVADEGVRSATSTTSAGTAFVADPTRPIPWTMAGQPRAVSLGGGQMRLFYLSAGSIQAARSSDGGLTFTDEGPVITSEQAGFEPGGISIIKQGSGYRAYFSNLERPGVVAPRVMRTATSPDMLHWTMGPVLTQEGGSISGGGSHPFAVIDKKGRIALYYSGDRGSYYGIIVSTSRNGVTFGKERSVMAGGGDGDVLAAGKKGGLMYYGYKLPGTAGFGVNVARTTGSLVPT
;
A
#
# COMPACT_ATOMS: atom_id res chain seq x y z
N ILE A 1 39.53 -40.80 -10.64
CA ILE A 1 39.10 -40.86 -9.23
C ILE A 1 38.94 -39.41 -8.76
N THR A 2 37.71 -38.91 -8.80
CA THR A 2 37.37 -37.54 -8.37
C THR A 2 36.46 -37.70 -7.16
N VAL A 3 36.93 -37.27 -6.00
CA VAL A 3 36.19 -37.28 -4.74
C VAL A 3 35.36 -36.02 -4.68
N GLY A 4 34.04 -36.16 -4.79
CA GLY A 4 33.09 -35.07 -4.56
C GLY A 4 32.79 -34.94 -3.07
N ALA A 5 33.06 -33.78 -2.48
CA ALA A 5 32.65 -33.45 -1.11
C ALA A 5 31.25 -32.87 -1.13
N THR A 6 30.30 -33.62 -0.59
CA THR A 6 28.91 -33.15 -0.36
C THR A 6 28.88 -32.39 0.95
N LEU A 7 28.64 -31.06 0.87
CA LEU A 7 28.41 -30.22 2.02
C LEU A 7 26.93 -30.37 2.47
N VAL A 8 26.69 -31.09 3.56
CA VAL A 8 25.39 -31.19 4.20
C VAL A 8 25.23 -29.98 5.11
N LEU A 9 24.39 -29.00 4.74
CA LEU A 9 23.95 -27.95 5.63
C LEU A 9 22.86 -28.53 6.55
N LEU A 10 23.20 -28.76 7.79
CA LEU A 10 22.25 -29.04 8.86
C LEU A 10 21.57 -27.72 9.24
N LEU A 11 20.37 -27.48 8.71
CA LEU A 11 19.47 -26.44 9.24
C LEU A 11 18.87 -26.96 10.53
N GLY A 12 19.43 -26.51 11.65
CA GLY A 12 18.86 -26.72 12.98
C GLY A 12 17.55 -25.93 13.09
N SER A 13 16.42 -26.63 13.19
CA SER A 13 15.15 -26.07 13.62
C SER A 13 15.21 -25.80 15.10
N GLY A 14 15.67 -24.59 15.50
CA GLY A 14 15.46 -24.05 16.83
C GLY A 14 13.99 -23.69 17.01
N PRO A 15 13.45 -23.73 18.25
CA PRO A 15 12.10 -23.28 18.51
C PRO A 15 11.95 -21.82 18.07
N ALA A 16 10.82 -21.48 17.41
CA ALA A 16 10.51 -20.12 17.03
C ALA A 16 10.58 -19.23 18.26
N SER A 17 11.53 -18.31 18.30
CA SER A 17 11.64 -17.31 19.36
C SER A 17 10.36 -16.51 19.39
N ALA A 18 9.74 -16.36 20.55
CA ALA A 18 8.60 -15.47 20.71
C ALA A 18 9.02 -14.07 20.25
N ALA A 19 8.17 -13.42 19.42
CA ALA A 19 8.45 -12.08 18.93
C ALA A 19 8.59 -11.13 20.13
N ASN A 20 9.64 -10.30 20.13
CA ASN A 20 9.88 -9.31 21.18
C ASN A 20 8.67 -8.39 21.36
N GLN A 21 8.36 -8.05 22.60
CA GLN A 21 7.23 -7.21 23.00
C GLN A 21 7.72 -5.94 23.69
N PRO A 22 6.94 -4.85 23.71
CA PRO A 22 7.26 -3.69 24.55
C PRO A 22 7.43 -4.10 26.00
N GLY A 23 8.56 -3.69 26.61
CA GLY A 23 8.94 -4.08 27.97
C GLY A 23 9.91 -5.25 28.06
N ASP A 24 10.08 -6.05 27.02
CA ASP A 24 11.09 -7.12 26.99
C ASP A 24 12.51 -6.54 26.96
N ALA A 25 13.48 -7.28 27.50
CA ALA A 25 14.89 -6.91 27.44
C ALA A 25 15.40 -6.96 26.00
N CYS A 26 16.21 -5.98 25.61
CA CYS A 26 16.78 -5.90 24.28
C CYS A 26 18.32 -5.78 24.30
N PRO A 27 19.02 -6.35 23.31
CA PRO A 27 20.47 -6.53 23.39
C PRO A 27 21.28 -5.26 23.07
N THR A 28 20.75 -4.35 22.29
CA THR A 28 21.51 -3.20 21.76
C THR A 28 20.65 -1.97 21.66
N ASN A 29 21.02 -0.89 22.34
CA ASN A 29 20.34 0.41 22.25
C ASN A 29 20.29 0.89 20.80
N GLY A 30 19.12 1.29 20.34
CA GLY A 30 18.88 1.70 18.95
C GLY A 30 18.50 0.55 18.01
N ALA A 31 18.51 -0.71 18.45
CA ALA A 31 17.95 -1.81 17.66
C ALA A 31 16.45 -1.59 17.43
N VAL A 32 15.95 -1.92 16.24
CA VAL A 32 14.54 -1.76 15.86
C VAL A 32 14.01 -3.10 15.38
N GLU A 33 12.84 -3.48 15.88
CA GLU A 33 12.14 -4.68 15.41
C GLU A 33 10.67 -4.37 15.04
N PRO A 34 10.10 -5.10 14.08
CA PRO A 34 8.71 -4.92 13.71
C PRO A 34 7.77 -5.48 14.78
N LEU A 35 6.71 -4.74 15.11
CA LEU A 35 5.64 -5.15 15.99
C LEU A 35 4.28 -4.79 15.41
N GLY A 36 3.60 -5.72 14.80
CA GLY A 36 2.35 -5.47 14.08
C GLY A 36 2.54 -4.49 12.92
N SER A 37 1.77 -3.42 12.85
CA SER A 37 1.92 -2.33 11.87
C SER A 37 2.91 -1.24 12.29
N GLY A 38 3.59 -1.40 13.43
CA GLY A 38 4.55 -0.45 13.99
C GLY A 38 5.90 -1.11 14.26
N PHE A 39 6.74 -0.38 14.99
CA PHE A 39 8.05 -0.84 15.40
C PHE A 39 8.23 -0.66 16.88
N ILE A 40 9.08 -1.50 17.47
CA ILE A 40 9.66 -1.29 18.79
C ILE A 40 11.13 -0.95 18.62
N THR A 41 11.60 0.00 19.43
CA THR A 41 13.00 0.41 19.44
C THR A 41 13.59 0.05 20.81
N CYS A 42 14.76 -0.55 20.80
CA CYS A 42 15.50 -0.81 22.02
C CYS A 42 15.99 0.52 22.64
N THR A 43 15.46 0.88 23.79
CA THR A 43 15.82 2.10 24.50
C THR A 43 16.12 1.75 25.96
N ASN A 44 17.33 2.05 26.41
CA ASN A 44 17.79 1.75 27.78
C ASN A 44 17.65 0.26 28.17
N GLY A 45 17.96 -0.64 27.22
CA GLY A 45 17.93 -2.08 27.43
C GLY A 45 16.55 -2.74 27.41
N THR A 46 15.49 -1.99 27.05
CA THR A 46 14.13 -2.52 26.92
C THR A 46 13.50 -2.10 25.58
N TRP A 47 12.67 -2.98 25.01
CA TRP A 47 11.89 -2.68 23.83
C TRP A 47 10.78 -1.68 24.14
N GLN A 48 10.75 -0.56 23.41
CA GLN A 48 9.76 0.51 23.56
C GLN A 48 9.02 0.69 22.23
N PRO A 49 7.70 0.99 22.24
CA PRO A 49 6.97 1.36 21.03
C PRO A 49 7.61 2.58 20.37
N SER A 50 7.93 2.48 19.09
CA SER A 50 8.42 3.63 18.32
C SER A 50 7.23 4.49 17.92
N GLY A 51 7.09 5.68 18.54
CA GLY A 51 6.08 6.68 18.15
C GLY A 51 4.88 6.89 19.06
N GLY A 52 4.92 6.44 20.33
CA GLY A 52 3.95 6.85 21.35
C GLY A 52 4.48 7.99 22.25
N PRO A 53 3.63 8.86 22.82
CA PRO A 53 4.08 9.85 23.81
C PRO A 53 4.60 9.15 25.05
N GLN A 54 5.84 9.47 25.41
CA GLN A 54 6.52 8.95 26.59
C GLN A 54 5.81 9.45 27.88
N PRO A 55 5.57 8.58 28.89
CA PRO A 55 5.08 9.05 30.17
C PRO A 55 6.13 9.96 30.82
N SER A 56 5.72 11.16 31.21
CA SER A 56 6.56 12.14 31.89
C SER A 56 6.93 11.65 33.29
N THR A 57 8.21 11.48 33.56
CA THR A 57 8.75 11.37 34.93
C THR A 57 8.78 12.76 35.56
N PRO A 58 8.35 12.94 36.83
CA PRO A 58 8.39 14.25 37.47
C PRO A 58 9.80 14.52 38.04
N GLY A 59 10.37 15.66 37.70
CA GLY A 59 11.47 16.25 38.40
C GLY A 59 12.63 16.78 37.57
N GLY A 60 12.67 18.12 37.34
CA GLY A 60 13.83 18.81 36.80
C GLY A 60 13.46 20.08 36.04
N THR A 61 13.40 21.21 36.74
CA THR A 61 13.17 22.55 36.18
C THR A 61 14.35 23.06 35.37
N THR A 62 14.17 23.25 34.08
CA THR A 62 14.90 24.23 33.27
C THR A 62 14.00 24.62 32.08
N PRO A 63 13.76 25.89 31.76
CA PRO A 63 12.85 26.26 30.68
C PRO A 63 13.55 26.07 29.35
N ALA A 64 13.28 24.95 28.69
CA ALA A 64 13.57 24.78 27.27
C ALA A 64 12.40 25.35 26.47
N THR A 65 12.69 26.31 25.64
CA THR A 65 11.78 26.84 24.61
C THR A 65 11.27 25.70 23.74
N THR A 66 10.03 25.32 23.96
CA THR A 66 9.30 24.34 23.17
C THR A 66 9.16 24.87 21.73
N PRO A 67 9.62 24.16 20.71
CA PRO A 67 9.19 24.49 19.35
C PRO A 67 7.69 24.19 19.29
N THR A 68 6.90 25.21 19.13
CA THR A 68 5.46 25.10 18.87
C THR A 68 5.30 24.35 17.55
N SER A 69 5.13 23.04 17.62
CA SER A 69 4.61 22.26 16.53
C SER A 69 3.18 22.76 16.28
N SER A 70 3.03 23.66 15.32
CA SER A 70 1.73 23.98 14.77
C SER A 70 1.21 22.73 14.09
N GLY A 71 0.47 21.91 14.80
CA GLY A 71 -0.25 20.76 14.28
C GLY A 71 -1.21 21.26 13.20
N SER A 72 -0.80 21.16 11.95
CA SER A 72 -1.64 21.45 10.80
C SER A 72 -2.79 20.44 10.84
N THR A 73 -3.95 20.89 11.31
CA THR A 73 -5.18 20.08 11.29
C THR A 73 -5.57 19.88 9.82
N ILE A 74 -5.38 18.66 9.33
CA ILE A 74 -5.83 18.28 7.98
C ILE A 74 -7.35 18.32 7.98
N SER A 75 -7.95 19.13 7.08
CA SER A 75 -9.41 19.20 6.97
C SER A 75 -9.99 17.86 6.49
N ALA A 76 -11.05 17.40 7.16
CA ALA A 76 -11.72 16.17 6.81
C ALA A 76 -12.51 16.31 5.50
N LEU A 77 -12.34 15.33 4.60
CA LEU A 77 -13.21 15.14 3.45
C LEU A 77 -14.19 14.00 3.79
N LYS A 78 -15.42 14.29 4.13
CA LYS A 78 -16.47 13.28 4.34
C LYS A 78 -16.93 12.70 2.99
N ALA A 79 -16.06 11.91 2.36
CA ALA A 79 -16.31 11.39 1.02
C ALA A 79 -16.76 9.93 1.02
N PHE A 80 -16.30 9.12 1.98
CA PHE A 80 -16.55 7.70 2.01
C PHE A 80 -17.19 7.26 3.33
N THR A 81 -18.19 6.36 3.21
CA THR A 81 -18.84 5.71 4.35
C THR A 81 -18.39 4.27 4.41
N PRO A 82 -17.77 3.80 5.52
CA PRO A 82 -17.42 2.40 5.70
C PRO A 82 -18.63 1.47 5.58
N VAL A 83 -18.44 0.34 4.93
CA VAL A 83 -19.44 -0.73 4.81
C VAL A 83 -19.08 -1.91 5.70
N GLY A 84 -17.81 -2.32 5.69
CA GLY A 84 -17.30 -3.42 6.52
C GLY A 84 -16.14 -4.16 5.87
N THR A 85 -15.68 -5.22 6.55
CA THR A 85 -14.64 -6.12 6.06
C THR A 85 -15.19 -7.04 4.98
N VAL A 86 -14.46 -7.16 3.88
CA VAL A 86 -14.85 -7.97 2.71
C VAL A 86 -13.86 -9.09 2.40
N LEU A 87 -12.59 -8.97 2.81
CA LEU A 87 -11.56 -10.01 2.67
C LEU A 87 -10.75 -10.10 3.96
N SER A 88 -10.48 -11.32 4.39
CA SER A 88 -9.63 -11.65 5.54
C SER A 88 -8.77 -12.87 5.21
N GLY A 89 -7.88 -13.27 6.13
CA GLY A 89 -7.12 -14.51 5.99
C GLY A 89 -8.02 -15.73 5.77
N GLU A 90 -9.16 -15.79 6.45
CA GLU A 90 -10.14 -16.89 6.30
C GLU A 90 -10.66 -17.01 4.86
N THR A 91 -10.84 -15.89 4.15
CA THR A 91 -11.26 -15.89 2.74
C THR A 91 -10.33 -16.74 1.87
N PHE A 92 -9.04 -16.77 2.20
CA PHE A 92 -7.99 -17.46 1.45
C PHE A 92 -7.50 -18.75 2.13
N GLY A 93 -8.06 -19.11 3.29
CA GLY A 93 -7.59 -20.23 4.11
C GLY A 93 -6.19 -19.99 4.71
N SER A 94 -5.78 -18.73 4.83
CA SER A 94 -4.47 -18.36 5.35
C SER A 94 -4.47 -18.32 6.89
N SER A 95 -3.55 -19.07 7.51
CA SER A 95 -3.36 -19.10 8.97
C SER A 95 -2.67 -17.84 9.52
N LYS A 96 -1.99 -17.07 8.67
CA LYS A 96 -1.28 -15.85 9.09
C LYS A 96 -2.18 -14.64 9.27
N GLY A 97 -3.42 -14.70 8.75
CA GLY A 97 -4.42 -13.66 8.97
C GLY A 97 -4.09 -12.27 8.41
N GLN A 98 -3.10 -12.16 7.50
CA GLN A 98 -2.69 -10.88 6.91
C GLN A 98 -3.07 -10.83 5.44
N VAL A 99 -4.01 -9.92 5.12
CA VAL A 99 -4.45 -9.59 3.76
C VAL A 99 -4.36 -8.08 3.60
N ALA A 100 -3.58 -7.61 2.62
CA ALA A 100 -3.27 -6.19 2.43
C ALA A 100 -3.22 -5.81 0.93
N ASP A 101 -2.93 -4.55 0.66
CA ASP A 101 -2.65 -3.98 -0.66
C ASP A 101 -3.73 -4.28 -1.70
N PRO A 102 -5.01 -3.98 -1.44
CA PRO A 102 -6.08 -4.29 -2.39
C PRO A 102 -5.92 -3.53 -3.70
N SER A 103 -6.19 -4.21 -4.81
CA SER A 103 -6.37 -3.59 -6.12
C SER A 103 -7.60 -4.14 -6.80
N ALA A 104 -8.59 -3.30 -7.04
CA ALA A 104 -9.90 -3.67 -7.52
C ALA A 104 -10.10 -3.36 -9.00
N ILE A 105 -10.73 -4.28 -9.71
CA ILE A 105 -11.10 -4.09 -11.11
C ILE A 105 -12.52 -4.58 -11.36
N ARG A 106 -13.23 -3.90 -12.25
CA ARG A 106 -14.55 -4.35 -12.67
C ARG A 106 -14.43 -5.28 -13.88
N LEU A 107 -15.01 -6.47 -13.75
CA LEU A 107 -15.08 -7.47 -14.80
C LEU A 107 -16.16 -7.11 -15.84
N PRO A 108 -16.14 -7.69 -17.06
CA PRO A 108 -17.15 -7.45 -18.10
C PRO A 108 -18.58 -7.77 -17.68
N ASP A 109 -18.76 -8.76 -16.78
CA ASP A 109 -20.08 -9.14 -16.23
C ASP A 109 -20.56 -8.21 -15.11
N GLY A 110 -19.80 -7.17 -14.78
CA GLY A 110 -20.12 -6.19 -13.76
C GLY A 110 -19.67 -6.57 -12.35
N ARG A 111 -19.21 -7.78 -12.11
CA ARG A 111 -18.60 -8.16 -10.82
C ARG A 111 -17.29 -7.45 -10.60
N VAL A 112 -16.81 -7.47 -9.36
CA VAL A 112 -15.51 -6.89 -8.97
C VAL A 112 -14.55 -8.01 -8.66
N ARG A 113 -13.34 -7.96 -9.21
CA ARG A 113 -12.21 -8.76 -8.76
C ARG A 113 -11.26 -7.87 -7.97
N VAL A 114 -10.83 -8.35 -6.82
CA VAL A 114 -9.82 -7.68 -5.98
C VAL A 114 -8.60 -8.57 -5.89
N PHE A 115 -7.46 -8.04 -6.30
CA PHE A 115 -6.14 -8.62 -6.07
C PHE A 115 -5.62 -8.10 -4.74
N VAL A 116 -4.98 -8.96 -3.97
CA VAL A 116 -4.46 -8.64 -2.64
C VAL A 116 -3.11 -9.32 -2.42
N PHE A 117 -2.32 -8.79 -1.52
CA PHE A 117 -1.23 -9.54 -0.91
C PHE A 117 -1.78 -10.38 0.23
N VAL A 118 -1.42 -11.67 0.27
CA VAL A 118 -1.69 -12.59 1.38
C VAL A 118 -0.35 -13.08 1.91
N ALA A 119 -0.11 -12.92 3.21
CA ALA A 119 1.16 -13.29 3.82
C ALA A 119 1.50 -14.78 3.58
N ASP A 120 2.76 -15.04 3.25
CA ASP A 120 3.32 -16.34 2.88
C ASP A 120 2.76 -16.95 1.58
N GLU A 121 1.77 -16.30 0.94
CA GLU A 121 1.18 -16.79 -0.31
C GLU A 121 1.44 -15.86 -1.51
N GLY A 122 1.80 -14.61 -1.27
CA GLY A 122 1.99 -13.61 -2.31
C GLY A 122 0.67 -13.04 -2.83
N VAL A 123 0.59 -12.78 -4.13
CA VAL A 123 -0.61 -12.20 -4.74
C VAL A 123 -1.71 -13.25 -4.91
N ARG A 124 -2.87 -12.98 -4.34
CA ARG A 124 -4.11 -13.75 -4.49
C ARG A 124 -5.20 -12.85 -5.07
N SER A 125 -6.31 -13.46 -5.48
CA SER A 125 -7.49 -12.71 -5.91
C SER A 125 -8.78 -13.32 -5.38
N ALA A 126 -9.81 -12.46 -5.29
CA ALA A 126 -11.17 -12.87 -4.96
C ALA A 126 -12.15 -12.11 -5.85
N THR A 127 -13.22 -12.78 -6.25
CA THR A 127 -14.26 -12.22 -7.11
C THR A 127 -15.55 -12.04 -6.34
N SER A 128 -16.17 -10.87 -6.51
CA SER A 128 -17.44 -10.58 -5.84
C SER A 128 -18.58 -11.46 -6.37
N THR A 129 -19.49 -11.83 -5.49
CA THR A 129 -20.68 -12.64 -5.85
C THR A 129 -21.70 -11.86 -6.67
N THR A 130 -21.67 -10.53 -6.56
CA THR A 130 -22.58 -9.62 -7.29
C THR A 130 -21.82 -8.38 -7.76
N SER A 131 -22.45 -7.55 -8.59
CA SER A 131 -21.91 -6.26 -9.01
C SER A 131 -21.78 -5.21 -7.89
N ALA A 132 -22.35 -5.46 -6.71
CA ALA A 132 -22.25 -4.58 -5.55
C ALA A 132 -20.81 -4.49 -4.99
N GLY A 133 -19.97 -5.52 -5.20
CA GLY A 133 -18.57 -5.54 -4.77
C GLY A 133 -18.39 -5.51 -3.25
N THR A 134 -19.26 -6.19 -2.50
CA THR A 134 -19.25 -6.19 -1.02
C THR A 134 -19.22 -7.60 -0.40
N ALA A 135 -19.33 -8.66 -1.20
CA ALA A 135 -19.20 -10.04 -0.78
C ALA A 135 -18.37 -10.80 -1.82
N PHE A 136 -17.37 -11.54 -1.39
CA PHE A 136 -16.35 -12.13 -2.23
C PHE A 136 -16.15 -13.62 -1.96
N VAL A 137 -15.70 -14.32 -2.98
CA VAL A 137 -15.19 -15.70 -2.91
C VAL A 137 -13.78 -15.70 -3.48
N ALA A 138 -12.85 -16.36 -2.80
CA ALA A 138 -11.47 -16.49 -3.30
C ALA A 138 -11.47 -17.20 -4.67
N ASP A 139 -10.68 -16.68 -5.59
CA ASP A 139 -10.44 -17.35 -6.86
C ASP A 139 -9.55 -18.59 -6.64
N PRO A 140 -9.79 -19.70 -7.37
CA PRO A 140 -9.11 -20.96 -7.11
C PRO A 140 -7.64 -20.95 -7.52
N THR A 141 -7.26 -20.04 -8.42
CA THR A 141 -5.91 -19.93 -8.96
C THR A 141 -5.09 -18.87 -8.23
N ARG A 142 -3.76 -19.00 -8.26
CA ARG A 142 -2.84 -17.92 -7.94
C ARG A 142 -2.55 -17.15 -9.23
N PRO A 143 -2.91 -15.86 -9.31
CA PRO A 143 -2.62 -15.06 -10.50
C PRO A 143 -1.13 -14.98 -10.79
N ILE A 144 -0.30 -14.81 -9.75
CA ILE A 144 1.15 -14.77 -9.82
C ILE A 144 1.71 -15.93 -8.98
N PRO A 145 2.58 -16.80 -9.53
CA PRO A 145 3.04 -18.02 -8.83
C PRO A 145 4.05 -17.75 -7.71
N TRP A 146 4.65 -16.56 -7.65
CA TRP A 146 5.71 -16.26 -6.68
C TRP A 146 5.15 -15.76 -5.35
N THR A 147 5.53 -16.42 -4.26
CA THR A 147 5.10 -16.09 -2.90
C THR A 147 5.66 -14.76 -2.38
N MET A 148 6.76 -14.27 -2.98
CA MET A 148 7.37 -12.98 -2.63
C MET A 148 6.81 -11.80 -3.44
N ALA A 149 5.82 -12.03 -4.30
CA ALA A 149 5.14 -10.96 -5.03
C ALA A 149 4.13 -10.26 -4.11
N GLY A 150 4.12 -8.92 -4.12
CA GLY A 150 3.23 -8.11 -3.30
C GLY A 150 2.77 -6.83 -3.98
N GLN A 151 2.00 -6.03 -3.28
CA GLN A 151 1.51 -4.71 -3.70
C GLN A 151 0.92 -4.71 -5.12
N PRO A 152 -0.06 -5.59 -5.41
CA PRO A 152 -0.63 -5.71 -6.75
C PRO A 152 -1.35 -4.43 -7.20
N ARG A 153 -1.30 -4.14 -8.50
CA ARG A 153 -2.08 -3.09 -9.15
C ARG A 153 -2.60 -3.58 -10.50
N ALA A 154 -3.90 -3.79 -10.59
CA ALA A 154 -4.55 -4.23 -11.82
C ALA A 154 -5.00 -3.05 -12.68
N VAL A 155 -4.78 -3.14 -13.98
CA VAL A 155 -5.21 -2.16 -14.97
C VAL A 155 -5.97 -2.88 -16.09
N SER A 156 -7.21 -2.44 -16.37
CA SER A 156 -7.99 -2.99 -17.48
C SER A 156 -7.43 -2.55 -18.82
N LEU A 157 -7.29 -3.49 -19.75
CA LEU A 157 -6.94 -3.25 -21.14
C LEU A 157 -8.18 -3.33 -22.06
N GLY A 158 -9.35 -3.61 -21.49
CA GLY A 158 -10.60 -3.84 -22.22
C GLY A 158 -10.79 -5.29 -22.65
N GLY A 159 -12.04 -5.68 -22.98
CA GLY A 159 -12.36 -7.02 -23.48
C GLY A 159 -12.00 -8.19 -22.54
N GLY A 160 -11.97 -7.95 -21.22
CA GLY A 160 -11.55 -8.96 -20.25
C GLY A 160 -10.02 -9.11 -20.11
N GLN A 161 -9.26 -8.40 -20.94
CA GLN A 161 -7.81 -8.36 -20.80
C GLN A 161 -7.40 -7.37 -19.70
N MET A 162 -6.30 -7.67 -19.00
CA MET A 162 -5.73 -6.78 -18.00
C MET A 162 -4.22 -6.96 -17.88
N ARG A 163 -3.58 -5.96 -17.28
CA ARG A 163 -2.20 -6.02 -16.84
C ARG A 163 -2.16 -5.89 -15.33
N LEU A 164 -1.38 -6.72 -14.68
CA LEU A 164 -1.11 -6.66 -13.25
C LEU A 164 0.32 -6.18 -13.05
N PHE A 165 0.48 -5.12 -12.28
CA PHE A 165 1.76 -4.68 -11.78
C PHE A 165 1.89 -5.18 -10.35
N TYR A 166 3.09 -5.59 -9.97
CA TYR A 166 3.35 -6.12 -8.63
C TYR A 166 4.82 -5.92 -8.27
N LEU A 167 5.08 -5.83 -6.97
CA LEU A 167 6.43 -5.73 -6.47
C LEU A 167 7.04 -7.12 -6.35
N SER A 168 8.22 -7.30 -6.93
CA SER A 168 9.05 -8.50 -6.73
C SER A 168 10.50 -8.18 -7.05
N ALA A 169 11.44 -8.80 -6.33
CA ALA A 169 12.88 -8.66 -6.54
C ALA A 169 13.37 -7.19 -6.63
N GLY A 170 12.82 -6.31 -5.79
CA GLY A 170 13.21 -4.90 -5.73
C GLY A 170 12.78 -4.06 -6.94
N SER A 171 11.84 -4.54 -7.73
CA SER A 171 11.35 -3.88 -8.94
C SER A 171 9.83 -4.00 -9.05
N ILE A 172 9.20 -3.07 -9.75
CA ILE A 172 7.83 -3.24 -10.21
C ILE A 172 7.87 -4.10 -11.47
N GLN A 173 7.19 -5.23 -11.41
CA GLN A 173 7.03 -6.19 -12.49
C GLN A 173 5.69 -5.95 -13.18
N ALA A 174 5.55 -6.42 -14.42
CA ALA A 174 4.29 -6.47 -15.14
C ALA A 174 3.98 -7.90 -15.58
N ALA A 175 2.69 -8.24 -15.60
CA ALA A 175 2.20 -9.47 -16.18
C ALA A 175 0.85 -9.24 -16.86
N ARG A 176 0.56 -9.97 -17.92
CA ARG A 176 -0.65 -9.81 -18.74
C ARG A 176 -1.58 -11.00 -18.61
N SER A 177 -2.88 -10.73 -18.51
CA SER A 177 -3.96 -11.70 -18.51
C SER A 177 -4.91 -11.49 -19.70
N SER A 178 -5.41 -12.59 -20.25
CA SER A 178 -6.47 -12.61 -21.26
C SER A 178 -7.74 -13.33 -20.76
N ASP A 179 -7.76 -13.84 -19.55
CA ASP A 179 -8.84 -14.66 -18.95
C ASP A 179 -9.56 -13.96 -17.80
N GLY A 180 -9.55 -12.63 -17.78
CA GLY A 180 -10.18 -11.84 -16.74
C GLY A 180 -9.36 -11.76 -15.44
N GLY A 181 -8.07 -12.12 -15.47
CA GLY A 181 -7.14 -12.01 -14.35
C GLY A 181 -7.09 -13.26 -13.47
N LEU A 182 -7.45 -14.42 -13.99
CA LEU A 182 -7.27 -15.69 -13.28
C LEU A 182 -5.83 -16.19 -13.40
N THR A 183 -5.25 -16.03 -14.58
CA THR A 183 -3.85 -16.39 -14.85
C THR A 183 -3.14 -15.25 -15.58
N PHE A 184 -1.82 -15.17 -15.40
CA PHE A 184 -1.01 -14.12 -16.01
C PHE A 184 0.25 -14.70 -16.63
N THR A 185 0.65 -14.12 -17.76
CA THR A 185 1.95 -14.32 -18.39
C THR A 185 2.86 -13.17 -18.01
N ASP A 186 4.06 -13.46 -17.51
CA ASP A 186 5.05 -12.48 -17.12
C ASP A 186 5.53 -11.62 -18.31
N GLU A 187 5.60 -10.31 -18.10
CA GLU A 187 6.15 -9.33 -19.04
C GLU A 187 7.50 -8.75 -18.53
N GLY A 188 7.92 -9.14 -17.32
CA GLY A 188 9.19 -8.73 -16.69
C GLY A 188 9.16 -7.41 -15.96
N PRO A 189 10.35 -6.94 -15.51
CA PRO A 189 10.49 -5.69 -14.77
C PRO A 189 10.22 -4.47 -15.65
N VAL A 190 9.44 -3.52 -15.14
CA VAL A 190 9.06 -2.29 -15.85
C VAL A 190 9.57 -1.02 -15.17
N ILE A 191 9.77 -1.05 -13.85
CA ILE A 191 10.45 0.02 -13.11
C ILE A 191 11.41 -0.64 -12.12
N THR A 192 12.71 -0.48 -12.35
CA THR A 192 13.76 -1.02 -11.48
C THR A 192 14.17 0.00 -10.42
N SER A 193 14.87 -0.47 -9.39
CA SER A 193 15.46 0.42 -8.38
C SER A 193 16.44 1.43 -8.97
N GLU A 194 17.21 1.04 -9.99
CA GLU A 194 18.14 1.93 -10.68
C GLU A 194 17.38 3.05 -11.40
N GLN A 195 16.34 2.75 -12.17
CA GLN A 195 15.50 3.73 -12.85
C GLN A 195 14.80 4.67 -11.87
N ALA A 196 14.26 4.11 -10.77
CA ALA A 196 13.53 4.87 -9.76
C ALA A 196 14.45 5.74 -8.89
N GLY A 197 15.71 5.37 -8.72
CA GLY A 197 16.66 5.97 -7.77
C GLY A 197 16.43 5.53 -6.32
N PHE A 198 15.55 4.56 -6.10
CA PHE A 198 15.22 3.91 -4.83
C PHE A 198 14.48 2.59 -5.12
N GLU A 199 14.35 1.73 -4.13
CA GLU A 199 13.52 0.53 -4.29
C GLU A 199 12.05 0.92 -4.39
N PRO A 200 11.40 0.73 -5.56
CA PRO A 200 10.03 1.16 -5.77
C PRO A 200 9.04 0.25 -5.04
N GLY A 201 7.94 0.82 -4.58
CA GLY A 201 6.81 0.14 -3.98
C GLY A 201 5.50 0.87 -4.30
N GLY A 202 4.37 0.19 -4.18
CA GLY A 202 3.03 0.73 -4.37
C GLY A 202 2.88 1.59 -5.62
N ILE A 203 2.40 1.03 -6.72
CA ILE A 203 2.20 1.79 -7.97
C ILE A 203 0.72 2.04 -8.23
N SER A 204 0.40 3.18 -8.82
CA SER A 204 -0.90 3.50 -9.42
C SER A 204 -0.72 4.01 -10.83
N ILE A 205 -1.59 3.61 -11.75
CA ILE A 205 -1.50 3.98 -13.16
C ILE A 205 -2.83 4.55 -13.63
N ILE A 206 -2.78 5.71 -14.29
CA ILE A 206 -3.93 6.35 -14.93
C ILE A 206 -3.64 6.55 -16.41
N LYS A 207 -4.69 6.48 -17.23
CA LYS A 207 -4.61 6.90 -18.64
C LYS A 207 -4.63 8.43 -18.68
N GLN A 208 -3.66 9.04 -19.38
CA GLN A 208 -3.57 10.49 -19.56
C GLN A 208 -3.22 10.80 -21.01
N GLY A 209 -4.16 11.40 -21.73
CA GLY A 209 -4.03 11.61 -23.18
C GLY A 209 -3.92 10.30 -23.95
N SER A 210 -2.94 10.19 -24.84
CA SER A 210 -2.63 8.96 -25.60
C SER A 210 -1.80 7.94 -24.83
N GLY A 211 -1.20 8.33 -23.69
CA GLY A 211 -0.33 7.48 -22.90
C GLY A 211 -0.84 7.26 -21.47
N TYR A 212 0.08 6.95 -20.58
CA TYR A 212 -0.17 6.63 -19.18
C TYR A 212 0.76 7.42 -18.26
N ARG A 213 0.28 7.68 -17.06
CA ARG A 213 1.06 8.23 -15.96
C ARG A 213 1.00 7.27 -14.78
N ALA A 214 2.15 6.99 -14.21
CA ALA A 214 2.30 6.25 -12.98
C ALA A 214 2.64 7.17 -11.82
N TYR A 215 2.20 6.78 -10.63
CA TYR A 215 2.60 7.28 -9.33
C TYR A 215 3.05 6.08 -8.51
N PHE A 216 4.19 6.18 -7.86
CA PHE A 216 4.73 5.12 -7.01
C PHE A 216 5.52 5.71 -5.86
N SER A 217 5.60 4.97 -4.76
CA SER A 217 6.41 5.34 -3.59
C SER A 217 7.68 4.50 -3.52
N ASN A 218 8.61 4.89 -2.64
CA ASN A 218 9.65 3.96 -2.23
C ASN A 218 9.04 2.87 -1.34
N LEU A 219 9.64 1.68 -1.41
CA LEU A 219 9.27 0.57 -0.53
C LEU A 219 9.65 0.90 0.92
N GLU A 220 8.68 0.74 1.81
CA GLU A 220 8.92 0.80 3.24
C GLU A 220 9.46 -0.55 3.71
N ARG A 221 10.67 -0.54 4.25
CA ARG A 221 11.25 -1.74 4.89
C ARG A 221 11.26 -1.58 6.39
N PRO A 222 10.86 -2.61 7.13
CA PRO A 222 11.02 -2.65 8.58
C PRO A 222 12.47 -2.33 8.99
N GLY A 223 12.62 -1.40 9.94
CA GLY A 223 13.94 -1.00 10.46
C GLY A 223 14.74 -0.03 9.58
N VAL A 224 14.27 0.33 8.40
CA VAL A 224 14.91 1.33 7.55
C VAL A 224 14.15 2.66 7.65
N VAL A 225 14.75 3.63 8.35
CA VAL A 225 14.25 5.00 8.41
C VAL A 225 14.71 5.73 7.15
N ALA A 226 13.96 5.59 6.06
CA ALA A 226 14.16 6.39 4.87
C ALA A 226 13.03 7.41 4.73
N PRO A 227 13.29 8.63 4.23
CA PRO A 227 12.21 9.54 3.88
C PRO A 227 11.25 8.87 2.90
N ARG A 228 9.95 8.91 3.18
CA ARG A 228 8.94 8.44 2.23
C ARG A 228 8.94 9.36 1.02
N VAL A 229 9.12 8.78 -0.15
CA VAL A 229 9.20 9.49 -1.42
C VAL A 229 8.14 8.96 -2.36
N MET A 230 7.39 9.85 -2.98
CA MET A 230 6.52 9.53 -4.12
C MET A 230 7.06 10.17 -5.38
N ARG A 231 7.05 9.42 -6.47
CA ARG A 231 7.56 9.84 -7.78
C ARG A 231 6.52 9.58 -8.86
N THR A 232 6.59 10.32 -9.96
CA THR A 232 5.78 10.06 -11.15
C THR A 232 6.63 9.54 -12.30
N ALA A 233 6.02 8.80 -13.21
CA ALA A 233 6.60 8.40 -14.47
C ALA A 233 5.53 8.46 -15.57
N THR A 234 5.94 8.53 -16.84
CA THR A 234 5.07 8.49 -18.01
C THR A 234 5.46 7.37 -18.95
N SER A 235 4.48 6.80 -19.65
CA SER A 235 4.70 5.69 -20.57
C SER A 235 3.69 5.74 -21.73
N PRO A 236 4.07 5.37 -22.97
CA PRO A 236 3.13 5.20 -24.07
C PRO A 236 2.33 3.89 -23.95
N ASP A 237 2.84 2.86 -23.27
CA ASP A 237 2.36 1.47 -23.34
C ASP A 237 2.28 0.73 -21.98
N MET A 238 2.64 1.40 -20.90
CA MET A 238 2.74 0.86 -19.54
C MET A 238 3.90 -0.14 -19.32
N LEU A 239 4.79 -0.31 -20.30
CA LEU A 239 5.98 -1.16 -20.20
C LEU A 239 7.28 -0.35 -20.19
N HIS A 240 7.32 0.69 -20.99
CA HIS A 240 8.49 1.57 -21.12
C HIS A 240 8.22 2.89 -20.41
N TRP A 241 8.88 3.10 -19.27
CA TRP A 241 8.61 4.25 -18.40
C TRP A 241 9.74 5.28 -18.46
N THR A 242 9.35 6.54 -18.66
CA THR A 242 10.23 7.70 -18.48
C THR A 242 9.99 8.27 -17.09
N MET A 243 11.04 8.29 -16.25
CA MET A 243 10.96 8.78 -14.89
C MET A 243 10.74 10.29 -14.86
N GLY A 244 9.73 10.69 -14.12
CA GLY A 244 9.42 12.08 -13.82
C GLY A 244 10.01 12.54 -12.49
N PRO A 245 9.69 13.75 -12.04
CA PRO A 245 10.17 14.28 -10.77
C PRO A 245 9.52 13.62 -9.55
N VAL A 246 10.12 13.86 -8.39
CA VAL A 246 9.48 13.67 -7.09
C VAL A 246 8.27 14.59 -6.99
N LEU A 247 7.19 14.11 -6.40
CA LEU A 247 5.97 14.89 -6.24
C LEU A 247 6.16 16.02 -5.23
N THR A 248 5.51 17.13 -5.51
CA THR A 248 5.50 18.31 -4.63
C THR A 248 4.07 18.63 -4.20
N GLN A 249 3.95 19.23 -3.02
CA GLN A 249 2.71 19.79 -2.49
C GLN A 249 2.81 21.30 -2.43
N GLU A 250 1.70 22.02 -2.51
CA GLU A 250 1.65 23.45 -2.23
C GLU A 250 2.15 23.73 -0.81
N GLY A 251 3.32 24.37 -0.71
CA GLY A 251 3.99 24.64 0.55
C GLY A 251 4.90 23.52 1.07
N GLY A 252 5.21 22.49 0.27
CA GLY A 252 6.14 21.44 0.64
C GLY A 252 6.09 20.19 -0.24
N SER A 253 6.81 19.13 0.18
CA SER A 253 6.79 17.86 -0.50
C SER A 253 5.60 16.99 -0.05
N ILE A 254 4.84 16.47 -1.00
CA ILE A 254 3.79 15.47 -0.74
C ILE A 254 4.38 14.14 -0.24
N SER A 255 5.64 13.89 -0.51
CA SER A 255 6.34 12.68 -0.08
C SER A 255 6.66 12.62 1.41
N GLY A 256 6.41 13.71 2.17
CA GLY A 256 6.61 13.73 3.62
C GLY A 256 5.68 12.76 4.36
N GLY A 257 5.93 11.46 4.29
CA GLY A 257 5.16 10.41 4.97
C GLY A 257 3.97 9.85 4.16
N GLY A 258 4.03 9.82 2.82
CA GLY A 258 3.02 9.19 1.98
C GLY A 258 3.53 7.91 1.29
N SER A 259 2.67 6.87 1.26
CA SER A 259 2.96 5.60 0.59
C SER A 259 1.70 5.04 -0.10
N HIS A 260 1.88 4.00 -0.89
CA HIS A 260 0.79 3.30 -1.59
C HIS A 260 -0.17 4.26 -2.31
N PRO A 261 0.35 5.04 -3.30
CA PRO A 261 -0.47 6.00 -4.01
C PRO A 261 -1.55 5.31 -4.83
N PHE A 262 -2.73 5.92 -4.88
CA PHE A 262 -3.78 5.58 -5.80
C PHE A 262 -4.32 6.85 -6.48
N ALA A 263 -4.32 6.87 -7.81
CA ALA A 263 -4.70 8.05 -8.60
C ALA A 263 -6.02 7.83 -9.35
N VAL A 264 -6.83 8.87 -9.36
CA VAL A 264 -8.04 8.98 -10.20
C VAL A 264 -7.93 10.25 -11.03
N ILE A 265 -8.33 10.18 -12.30
CA ILE A 265 -8.40 11.36 -13.18
C ILE A 265 -9.85 11.61 -13.59
N ASP A 266 -10.29 12.87 -13.55
CA ASP A 266 -11.61 13.26 -14.03
C ASP A 266 -11.58 13.64 -15.53
N LYS A 267 -12.76 13.87 -16.11
CA LYS A 267 -12.91 14.26 -17.51
C LYS A 267 -12.28 15.62 -17.85
N LYS A 268 -11.98 16.44 -16.85
CA LYS A 268 -11.31 17.75 -17.01
C LYS A 268 -9.77 17.63 -16.85
N GLY A 269 -9.25 16.41 -16.72
CA GLY A 269 -7.81 16.15 -16.53
C GLY A 269 -7.29 16.45 -15.13
N ARG A 270 -8.17 16.74 -14.15
CA ARG A 270 -7.73 16.88 -12.76
C ARG A 270 -7.47 15.50 -12.16
N ILE A 271 -6.40 15.40 -11.41
CA ILE A 271 -5.95 14.18 -10.77
C ILE A 271 -6.18 14.30 -9.26
N ALA A 272 -6.81 13.31 -8.66
CA ALA A 272 -6.80 13.09 -7.23
C ALA A 272 -5.83 11.94 -6.92
N LEU A 273 -4.88 12.19 -6.05
CA LEU A 273 -3.94 11.21 -5.55
C LEU A 273 -4.32 10.90 -4.11
N TYR A 274 -4.75 9.67 -3.89
CA TYR A 274 -4.98 9.09 -2.57
C TYR A 274 -3.72 8.34 -2.16
N TYR A 275 -3.39 8.36 -0.89
CA TYR A 275 -2.21 7.65 -0.36
C TYR A 275 -2.34 7.44 1.14
N SER A 276 -1.65 6.45 1.65
CA SER A 276 -1.48 6.23 3.09
C SER A 276 -0.53 7.28 3.65
N GLY A 277 -0.89 7.92 4.74
CA GLY A 277 -0.06 8.95 5.32
C GLY A 277 -0.20 9.05 6.84
N ASP A 278 0.90 9.46 7.47
CA ASP A 278 1.00 9.82 8.87
C ASP A 278 1.26 11.32 8.99
N ARG A 279 0.47 12.00 9.78
CA ARG A 279 0.57 13.44 10.04
C ARG A 279 0.53 13.71 11.55
N GLY A 280 1.20 12.86 12.31
CA GLY A 280 1.28 12.96 13.75
C GLY A 280 -0.02 12.59 14.47
N SER A 281 -1.00 13.49 14.47
CA SER A 281 -2.32 13.21 15.07
C SER A 281 -3.28 12.44 14.17
N TYR A 282 -2.90 12.17 12.90
CA TYR A 282 -3.72 11.47 11.92
C TYR A 282 -2.89 10.43 11.16
N TYR A 283 -3.31 9.17 11.26
CA TYR A 283 -2.87 8.09 10.38
C TYR A 283 -4.07 7.59 9.57
N GLY A 284 -3.89 7.45 8.25
CA GLY A 284 -4.96 6.97 7.40
C GLY A 284 -4.80 7.36 5.94
N ILE A 285 -5.89 7.30 5.20
CA ILE A 285 -5.91 7.66 3.78
C ILE A 285 -6.10 9.16 3.65
N ILE A 286 -5.20 9.78 2.91
CA ILE A 286 -5.15 11.19 2.58
C ILE A 286 -5.44 11.34 1.09
N VAL A 287 -6.01 12.47 0.67
CA VAL A 287 -6.15 12.85 -0.73
C VAL A 287 -5.62 14.25 -0.97
N SER A 288 -4.94 14.44 -2.09
CA SER A 288 -4.58 15.74 -2.64
C SER A 288 -4.91 15.79 -4.14
N THR A 289 -5.08 16.97 -4.71
CA THR A 289 -5.47 17.13 -6.11
C THR A 289 -4.45 17.94 -6.90
N SER A 290 -4.32 17.64 -8.19
CA SER A 290 -3.40 18.30 -9.10
C SER A 290 -4.01 18.53 -10.48
N ARG A 291 -3.55 19.56 -11.19
CA ARG A 291 -3.86 19.80 -12.62
C ARG A 291 -2.72 19.38 -13.54
N ASN A 292 -1.49 19.40 -13.08
CA ASN A 292 -0.31 19.06 -13.87
C ASN A 292 0.25 17.65 -13.57
N GLY A 293 -0.26 16.99 -12.51
CA GLY A 293 0.17 15.67 -12.08
C GLY A 293 1.51 15.63 -11.34
N VAL A 294 2.06 16.77 -10.98
CA VAL A 294 3.35 16.87 -10.26
C VAL A 294 3.21 17.71 -8.99
N THR A 295 2.60 18.88 -9.11
CA THR A 295 2.32 19.75 -7.95
C THR A 295 0.90 19.52 -7.48
N PHE A 296 0.75 19.17 -6.22
CA PHE A 296 -0.52 18.86 -5.59
C PHE A 296 -0.91 19.95 -4.60
N GLY A 297 -2.21 20.17 -4.42
CA GLY A 297 -2.76 21.14 -3.47
C GLY A 297 -2.75 20.63 -2.02
N LYS A 298 -3.55 21.27 -1.18
CA LYS A 298 -3.67 20.91 0.24
C LYS A 298 -4.19 19.49 0.43
N GLU A 299 -3.60 18.79 1.38
CA GLU A 299 -4.04 17.46 1.82
C GLU A 299 -5.37 17.54 2.58
N ARG A 300 -6.21 16.51 2.39
CA ARG A 300 -7.44 16.28 3.14
C ARG A 300 -7.49 14.84 3.62
N SER A 301 -7.91 14.63 4.86
CA SER A 301 -8.12 13.28 5.40
C SER A 301 -9.38 12.66 4.83
N VAL A 302 -9.29 11.39 4.45
CA VAL A 302 -10.38 10.63 3.82
C VAL A 302 -10.90 9.54 4.74
N MET A 303 -10.00 8.74 5.29
CA MET A 303 -10.32 7.58 6.11
C MET A 303 -9.27 7.41 7.21
N ALA A 304 -9.67 7.49 8.47
CA ALA A 304 -8.77 7.28 9.60
C ALA A 304 -8.54 5.77 9.84
N GLY A 305 -7.31 5.40 10.20
CA GLY A 305 -6.93 4.03 10.59
C GLY A 305 -6.86 3.02 9.46
N GLY A 306 -7.08 3.43 8.21
CA GLY A 306 -6.93 2.59 7.01
C GLY A 306 -5.69 2.94 6.22
N GLY A 307 -5.23 2.04 5.37
CA GLY A 307 -4.10 2.23 4.46
C GLY A 307 -4.34 1.56 3.11
N ASP A 308 -3.41 1.76 2.18
CA ASP A 308 -3.28 1.02 0.92
C ASP A 308 -4.58 1.00 0.10
N GLY A 309 -5.26 2.16 0.05
CA GLY A 309 -6.57 2.26 -0.58
C GLY A 309 -6.52 2.14 -2.09
N ASP A 310 -7.51 1.46 -2.67
CA ASP A 310 -7.81 1.45 -4.09
C ASP A 310 -9.26 1.87 -4.34
N VAL A 311 -9.50 2.77 -5.30
CA VAL A 311 -10.83 3.31 -5.57
C VAL A 311 -11.36 2.87 -6.93
N LEU A 312 -12.46 2.15 -6.91
CA LEU A 312 -13.16 1.69 -8.10
C LEU A 312 -14.39 2.58 -8.37
N ALA A 313 -14.41 3.24 -9.53
CA ALA A 313 -15.56 4.04 -9.92
C ALA A 313 -16.83 3.19 -10.05
N ALA A 314 -17.95 3.68 -9.51
CA ALA A 314 -19.27 3.05 -9.62
C ALA A 314 -20.21 3.97 -10.42
N GLY A 315 -20.15 3.85 -11.75
CA GLY A 315 -20.96 4.65 -12.67
C GLY A 315 -20.52 6.12 -12.79
N LYS A 316 -21.47 7.02 -13.04
CA LYS A 316 -21.17 8.45 -13.31
C LYS A 316 -20.82 9.24 -12.03
N LYS A 317 -21.28 8.80 -10.90
CA LYS A 317 -21.03 9.41 -9.58
C LYS A 317 -20.79 8.30 -8.56
N GLY A 318 -19.82 8.54 -7.69
CA GLY A 318 -19.51 7.62 -6.61
C GLY A 318 -18.50 6.54 -6.96
N GLY A 319 -18.23 5.70 -5.96
CA GLY A 319 -17.26 4.62 -6.06
C GLY A 319 -17.19 3.77 -4.81
N LEU A 320 -16.39 2.74 -4.91
CA LEU A 320 -15.99 1.88 -3.80
C LEU A 320 -14.50 2.12 -3.53
N MET A 321 -14.13 2.23 -2.27
CA MET A 321 -12.74 2.23 -1.83
C MET A 321 -12.51 0.91 -1.09
N TYR A 322 -11.60 0.10 -1.59
CA TYR A 322 -11.07 -1.06 -0.87
C TYR A 322 -9.78 -0.62 -0.18
N TYR A 323 -9.62 -0.92 1.09
CA TYR A 323 -8.48 -0.45 1.86
C TYR A 323 -8.06 -1.44 2.93
N GLY A 324 -6.76 -1.51 3.20
CA GLY A 324 -6.20 -2.30 4.28
C GLY A 324 -6.64 -1.76 5.63
N TYR A 325 -7.03 -2.63 6.54
CA TYR A 325 -7.48 -2.27 7.88
C TYR A 325 -7.11 -3.35 8.89
N LYS A 326 -6.67 -2.94 10.08
CA LYS A 326 -6.40 -3.86 11.17
C LYS A 326 -7.73 -4.45 11.66
N LEU A 327 -7.84 -5.77 11.67
CA LEU A 327 -9.04 -6.46 12.12
C LEU A 327 -9.20 -6.33 13.64
N PRO A 328 -10.39 -5.91 14.14
CA PRO A 328 -10.63 -5.75 15.57
C PRO A 328 -10.41 -7.07 16.33
N GLY A 329 -9.72 -6.99 17.48
CA GLY A 329 -9.49 -8.15 18.35
C GLY A 329 -8.49 -9.17 17.82
N THR A 330 -7.78 -8.89 16.72
CA THR A 330 -6.78 -9.79 16.13
C THR A 330 -5.46 -9.06 15.87
N ALA A 331 -4.39 -9.83 15.63
CA ALA A 331 -3.13 -9.30 15.09
C ALA A 331 -3.17 -9.13 13.56
N GLY A 332 -4.25 -9.59 12.90
CA GLY A 332 -4.37 -9.65 11.45
C GLY A 332 -4.83 -8.36 10.80
N PHE A 333 -4.58 -8.28 9.49
CA PHE A 333 -5.10 -7.26 8.61
C PHE A 333 -6.07 -7.87 7.61
N GLY A 334 -7.07 -7.09 7.20
CA GLY A 334 -8.03 -7.46 6.19
C GLY A 334 -8.31 -6.29 5.26
N VAL A 335 -9.12 -6.53 4.25
CA VAL A 335 -9.61 -5.49 3.35
C VAL A 335 -11.03 -5.11 3.74
N ASN A 336 -11.20 -3.85 4.03
CA ASN A 336 -12.50 -3.21 4.22
C ASN A 336 -12.95 -2.55 2.92
N VAL A 337 -14.24 -2.33 2.79
CA VAL A 337 -14.82 -1.50 1.72
C VAL A 337 -15.57 -0.31 2.30
N ALA A 338 -15.41 0.83 1.66
CA ALA A 338 -16.19 2.04 1.90
C ALA A 338 -16.84 2.51 0.59
N ARG A 339 -17.97 3.20 0.71
CA ARG A 339 -18.75 3.68 -0.44
C ARG A 339 -18.86 5.19 -0.44
N THR A 340 -18.82 5.78 -1.63
CA THR A 340 -19.14 7.20 -1.83
C THR A 340 -20.17 7.38 -2.94
N THR A 341 -21.02 8.40 -2.81
CA THR A 341 -21.90 8.91 -3.87
C THR A 341 -21.36 10.21 -4.48
N GLY A 342 -20.27 10.73 -3.92
CA GLY A 342 -19.62 11.97 -4.35
C GLY A 342 -18.62 11.78 -5.50
N SER A 343 -17.97 12.88 -5.88
CA SER A 343 -16.88 12.87 -6.85
C SER A 343 -15.64 12.18 -6.27
N LEU A 344 -15.00 11.32 -7.06
CA LEU A 344 -13.70 10.74 -6.72
C LEU A 344 -12.55 11.73 -6.90
N VAL A 345 -12.76 12.84 -7.60
CA VAL A 345 -11.81 13.95 -7.69
C VAL A 345 -12.43 15.14 -6.97
N PRO A 346 -12.10 15.33 -5.68
CA PRO A 346 -12.68 16.42 -4.88
C PRO A 346 -12.30 17.79 -5.45
N THR A 347 -13.18 18.76 -5.28
CA THR A 347 -12.96 20.18 -5.64
C THR A 347 -12.23 20.91 -4.54
#